data_63d449c3e45f02fe9bc205b4def52938
#
_entry.id   63d449c3e45f02fe9bc205b4def52938
#
_cell.length_a   1.000
_cell.length_b   1.000
_cell.length_c   1.000
_cell.angle_alpha   90.00
_cell.angle_beta   90.00
_cell.angle_gamma   90.00
#
_symmetry.space_group_name_H-M   'P 1'
#
loop_
_entity.id
_entity.type
_entity.pdbx_description
1 polymer ?
#
loop_
_entity_poly.entity_id
_entity_poly.type
_entity_poly.pdbx_seq_one_letter_code
_entity_poly.pdbx_strand_id
1 'polypeptide(L)'
;MKKTVLALVLLCQVMMACGQQKAKQTAPQGGDDFATKMENTIAQYNALESEAEQLLKGEENDETFDRLVALGQIADSLSKVQIDLLLNMPEETRQSKTPAKYIQKLMYNLDYDQMKKLCDPTTGYYNEPEMEQPKKLLAGLERRRPGQMFHELTMKDLNGKDVKLSDYVGKGKYVLVDFWASWCGPCRQEMPHVVAAYKQYKDKGLEIVGVSFDNRQDAWAGAVKNLGMEWPQMSDLKGWQCAASEVYGVRSIPSNVLLDREGKIVAVDLRGENLLQVIGEHLK
;
A
#
# COMPACT_ATOMS: atom_id res chain seq x y z
N MET A 1 -16.91 -5.32 -19.04
CA MET A 1 -15.55 -5.73 -18.67
C MET A 1 -14.66 -4.56 -18.20
N LYS A 2 -14.47 -3.46 -18.96
CA LYS A 2 -13.62 -2.32 -18.51
C LYS A 2 -14.21 -1.55 -17.32
N LYS A 3 -15.53 -1.39 -17.23
CA LYS A 3 -16.21 -0.68 -16.13
C LYS A 3 -16.17 -1.45 -14.82
N THR A 4 -16.31 -2.76 -14.85
CA THR A 4 -16.26 -3.66 -13.66
C THR A 4 -14.88 -3.67 -13.01
N VAL A 5 -13.81 -3.61 -13.82
CA VAL A 5 -12.44 -3.57 -13.31
C VAL A 5 -12.16 -2.24 -12.59
N LEU A 6 -12.67 -1.11 -13.10
CA LEU A 6 -12.48 0.20 -12.48
C LEU A 6 -13.25 0.32 -11.15
N ALA A 7 -14.49 -0.22 -11.08
CA ALA A 7 -15.28 -0.27 -9.85
C ALA A 7 -14.63 -1.16 -8.78
N LEU A 8 -14.07 -2.32 -9.18
CA LEU A 8 -13.32 -3.22 -8.30
C LEU A 8 -12.03 -2.57 -7.76
N VAL A 9 -11.35 -1.76 -8.56
CA VAL A 9 -10.14 -1.03 -8.12
C VAL A 9 -10.48 0.03 -7.08
N LEU A 10 -11.57 0.77 -7.28
CA LEU A 10 -12.06 1.75 -6.30
C LEU A 10 -12.51 1.07 -4.98
N LEU A 11 -13.18 -0.09 -5.07
CA LEU A 11 -13.59 -0.85 -3.88
C LEU A 11 -12.44 -1.60 -3.19
N CYS A 12 -11.41 -2.07 -3.90
CA CYS A 12 -10.22 -2.66 -3.28
C CYS A 12 -9.48 -1.66 -2.38
N GLN A 13 -9.50 -0.37 -2.71
CA GLN A 13 -8.97 0.68 -1.83
C GLN A 13 -9.83 0.84 -0.57
N VAL A 14 -11.14 0.65 -0.68
CA VAL A 14 -12.10 0.70 0.44
C VAL A 14 -12.01 -0.55 1.32
N MET A 15 -11.88 -1.75 0.75
CA MET A 15 -11.91 -3.02 1.50
C MET A 15 -10.61 -3.35 2.27
N MET A 16 -9.46 -2.80 1.90
CA MET A 16 -8.20 -3.02 2.62
C MET A 16 -8.14 -2.36 3.99
N ALA A 17 -9.07 -1.44 4.30
CA ALA A 17 -9.15 -0.75 5.59
C ALA A 17 -9.93 -1.53 6.67
N CYS A 18 -10.63 -2.62 6.36
CA CYS A 18 -11.51 -3.31 7.30
C CYS A 18 -11.12 -4.77 7.53
N GLY A 19 -10.24 -5.00 8.50
CA GLY A 19 -10.10 -6.27 9.20
C GLY A 19 -11.26 -6.43 10.19
N GLN A 20 -12.09 -7.47 9.99
CA GLN A 20 -13.30 -7.73 10.73
C GLN A 20 -13.08 -7.83 12.25
N GLN A 21 -13.69 -6.95 13.03
CA GLN A 21 -14.13 -7.24 14.40
C GLN A 21 -15.48 -6.61 14.65
N LYS A 22 -16.52 -7.46 14.77
CA LYS A 22 -17.83 -7.06 15.30
C LYS A 22 -17.71 -6.77 16.79
N ALA A 23 -17.60 -5.50 17.17
CA ALA A 23 -17.71 -5.06 18.55
C ALA A 23 -19.16 -4.63 18.84
N LYS A 24 -19.72 -5.13 19.94
CA LYS A 24 -21.02 -4.70 20.49
C LYS A 24 -20.92 -3.22 20.89
N GLN A 25 -21.80 -2.40 20.33
CA GLN A 25 -21.98 -1.01 20.73
C GLN A 25 -22.65 -0.91 22.10
N THR A 26 -21.94 -0.29 23.05
CA THR A 26 -22.55 0.41 24.18
C THR A 26 -22.18 1.89 24.01
N ALA A 27 -23.19 2.75 23.87
CA ALA A 27 -23.00 4.18 23.74
C ALA A 27 -22.49 4.79 25.06
N PRO A 28 -21.44 5.62 25.07
CA PRO A 28 -21.01 6.34 26.26
C PRO A 28 -21.81 7.62 26.42
N GLN A 29 -22.38 7.83 27.61
CA GLN A 29 -22.90 9.13 28.04
C GLN A 29 -21.72 10.03 28.47
N GLY A 30 -21.62 11.25 27.90
CA GLY A 30 -20.58 12.23 28.25
C GLY A 30 -19.23 11.99 27.54
N GLY A 31 -19.26 11.61 26.27
CA GLY A 31 -18.07 11.28 25.52
C GLY A 31 -17.37 12.50 24.92
N ASP A 32 -16.05 12.46 24.89
CA ASP A 32 -15.15 13.30 24.13
C ASP A 32 -15.75 13.60 22.75
N ASP A 33 -15.94 14.87 22.41
CA ASP A 33 -16.50 15.33 21.13
C ASP A 33 -15.71 14.72 19.92
N PHE A 34 -14.41 14.51 20.08
CA PHE A 34 -13.56 13.82 19.11
C PHE A 34 -14.02 12.38 18.88
N ALA A 35 -14.19 11.58 19.95
CA ALA A 35 -14.59 10.18 19.81
C ALA A 35 -15.99 10.06 19.17
N THR A 36 -16.93 10.91 19.55
CA THR A 36 -18.26 10.94 18.96
C THR A 36 -18.23 11.26 17.46
N LYS A 37 -17.43 12.25 17.04
CA LYS A 37 -17.25 12.60 15.63
C LYS A 37 -16.60 11.46 14.85
N MET A 38 -15.56 10.82 15.41
CA MET A 38 -14.91 9.68 14.79
C MET A 38 -15.89 8.50 14.58
N GLU A 39 -16.62 8.10 15.62
CA GLU A 39 -17.59 7.00 15.52
C GLU A 39 -18.72 7.29 14.52
N ASN A 40 -19.19 8.54 14.45
CA ASN A 40 -20.20 8.95 13.47
C ASN A 40 -19.68 8.84 12.02
N THR A 41 -18.47 9.27 11.75
CA THR A 41 -17.88 9.15 10.40
C THR A 41 -17.60 7.69 10.04
N ILE A 42 -17.17 6.87 11.00
CA ILE A 42 -16.98 5.42 10.84
C ILE A 42 -18.30 4.73 10.52
N ALA A 43 -19.37 5.08 11.22
CA ALA A 43 -20.70 4.51 10.97
C ALA A 43 -21.21 4.84 9.55
N GLN A 44 -20.99 6.09 9.09
CA GLN A 44 -21.32 6.49 7.73
C GLN A 44 -20.50 5.70 6.70
N TYR A 45 -19.19 5.57 6.91
CA TYR A 45 -18.28 4.82 6.04
C TYR A 45 -18.73 3.34 5.92
N ASN A 46 -19.02 2.68 7.03
CA ASN A 46 -19.50 1.29 7.05
C ASN A 46 -20.84 1.11 6.32
N ALA A 47 -21.72 2.12 6.36
CA ALA A 47 -22.97 2.10 5.62
C ALA A 47 -22.74 2.15 4.10
N LEU A 48 -21.79 2.99 3.63
CA LEU A 48 -21.41 3.04 2.21
C LEU A 48 -20.81 1.72 1.75
N GLU A 49 -19.94 1.12 2.57
CA GLU A 49 -19.32 -0.18 2.29
C GLU A 49 -20.38 -1.30 2.15
N SER A 50 -21.34 -1.34 3.07
CA SER A 50 -22.46 -2.29 3.00
C SER A 50 -23.32 -2.10 1.74
N GLU A 51 -23.62 -0.84 1.35
CA GLU A 51 -24.35 -0.53 0.12
C GLU A 51 -23.56 -0.98 -1.12
N ALA A 52 -22.27 -0.69 -1.17
CA ALA A 52 -21.38 -1.08 -2.25
C ALA A 52 -21.31 -2.62 -2.41
N GLU A 53 -21.21 -3.36 -1.30
CA GLU A 53 -21.23 -4.81 -1.32
C GLU A 53 -22.57 -5.39 -1.85
N GLN A 54 -23.69 -4.75 -1.56
CA GLN A 54 -24.98 -5.16 -2.09
C GLN A 54 -25.07 -4.91 -3.61
N LEU A 55 -24.61 -3.76 -4.06
CA LEU A 55 -24.57 -3.41 -5.49
C LEU A 55 -23.70 -4.38 -6.29
N LEU A 56 -22.56 -4.80 -5.74
CA LEU A 56 -21.67 -5.77 -6.41
C LEU A 56 -22.24 -7.17 -6.54
N LYS A 57 -23.25 -7.54 -5.72
CA LYS A 57 -23.96 -8.83 -5.80
C LYS A 57 -25.15 -8.78 -6.78
N GLY A 58 -25.54 -7.58 -7.21
CA GLY A 58 -26.64 -7.34 -8.13
C GLY A 58 -26.22 -7.40 -9.61
N GLU A 59 -27.09 -6.87 -10.46
CA GLU A 59 -26.83 -6.81 -11.91
C GLU A 59 -25.80 -5.71 -12.25
N GLU A 60 -24.86 -6.06 -13.16
CA GLU A 60 -23.91 -5.10 -13.71
C GLU A 60 -24.59 -4.25 -14.79
N ASN A 61 -24.89 -2.99 -14.48
CA ASN A 61 -25.41 -2.00 -15.42
C ASN A 61 -24.75 -0.63 -15.18
N ASP A 62 -25.04 0.33 -16.06
CA ASP A 62 -24.43 1.68 -15.97
C ASP A 62 -24.87 2.41 -14.67
N GLU A 63 -26.09 2.24 -14.21
CA GLU A 63 -26.61 2.83 -12.98
C GLU A 63 -25.89 2.30 -11.74
N THR A 64 -25.69 0.97 -11.65
CA THR A 64 -24.91 0.34 -10.58
C THR A 64 -23.47 0.86 -10.59
N PHE A 65 -22.87 0.97 -11.77
CA PHE A 65 -21.51 1.50 -11.90
C PHE A 65 -21.40 2.95 -11.40
N ASP A 66 -22.30 3.84 -11.87
CA ASP A 66 -22.32 5.25 -11.46
C ASP A 66 -22.55 5.41 -9.95
N ARG A 67 -23.39 4.56 -9.38
CA ARG A 67 -23.62 4.55 -7.93
C ARG A 67 -22.36 4.12 -7.17
N LEU A 68 -21.66 3.08 -7.60
CA LEU A 68 -20.39 2.65 -6.99
C LEU A 68 -19.31 3.74 -7.06
N VAL A 69 -19.22 4.46 -8.17
CA VAL A 69 -18.31 5.61 -8.28
C VAL A 69 -18.68 6.71 -7.29
N ALA A 70 -19.97 7.05 -7.16
CA ALA A 70 -20.43 8.05 -6.19
C ALA A 70 -20.15 7.65 -4.75
N LEU A 71 -20.38 6.37 -4.38
CA LEU A 71 -20.04 5.84 -3.05
C LEU A 71 -18.55 5.94 -2.76
N GLY A 72 -17.68 5.64 -3.73
CA GLY A 72 -16.23 5.78 -3.61
C GLY A 72 -15.83 7.23 -3.31
N GLN A 73 -16.41 8.22 -4.01
CA GLN A 73 -16.13 9.65 -3.77
C GLN A 73 -16.55 10.10 -2.35
N ILE A 74 -17.71 9.61 -1.86
CA ILE A 74 -18.16 9.91 -0.50
C ILE A 74 -17.23 9.24 0.53
N ALA A 75 -16.83 7.99 0.31
CA ALA A 75 -15.90 7.26 1.17
C ALA A 75 -14.55 7.98 1.28
N ASP A 76 -14.00 8.47 0.16
CA ASP A 76 -12.77 9.27 0.14
C ASP A 76 -12.92 10.58 0.94
N SER A 77 -14.08 11.22 0.84
CA SER A 77 -14.38 12.44 1.60
C SER A 77 -14.46 12.18 3.09
N LEU A 78 -15.12 11.09 3.51
CA LEU A 78 -15.19 10.66 4.91
C LEU A 78 -13.81 10.29 5.46
N SER A 79 -12.98 9.59 4.68
CA SER A 79 -11.60 9.27 5.06
C SER A 79 -10.77 10.54 5.32
N LYS A 80 -10.92 11.57 4.47
CA LYS A 80 -10.27 12.87 4.70
C LYS A 80 -10.74 13.54 5.99
N VAL A 81 -12.04 13.50 6.28
CA VAL A 81 -12.59 14.04 7.55
C VAL A 81 -12.02 13.28 8.76
N GLN A 82 -11.92 11.95 8.71
CA GLN A 82 -11.34 11.14 9.77
C GLN A 82 -9.85 11.46 10.00
N ILE A 83 -9.08 11.61 8.93
CA ILE A 83 -7.67 12.01 8.99
C ILE A 83 -7.54 13.41 9.59
N ASP A 84 -8.37 14.34 9.18
CA ASP A 84 -8.39 15.72 9.69
C ASP A 84 -8.71 15.77 11.19
N LEU A 85 -9.67 14.97 11.66
CA LEU A 85 -9.99 14.82 13.08
C LEU A 85 -8.78 14.31 13.87
N LEU A 86 -8.03 13.34 13.35
CA LEU A 86 -6.81 12.82 13.98
C LEU A 86 -5.70 13.87 14.02
N LEU A 87 -5.47 14.58 12.92
CA LEU A 87 -4.36 15.53 12.82
C LEU A 87 -4.58 16.81 13.62
N ASN A 88 -5.85 17.20 13.83
CA ASN A 88 -6.27 18.43 14.49
C ASN A 88 -6.99 18.17 15.83
N MET A 89 -6.79 17.00 16.43
CA MET A 89 -7.37 16.69 17.74
C MET A 89 -6.89 17.67 18.81
N PRO A 90 -7.76 18.04 19.80
CA PRO A 90 -7.38 18.87 20.92
C PRO A 90 -6.23 18.23 21.74
N GLU A 91 -5.45 19.08 22.45
CA GLU A 91 -4.31 18.60 23.25
C GLU A 91 -4.77 17.62 24.35
N GLU A 92 -5.90 17.85 24.98
CA GLU A 92 -6.46 16.94 25.96
C GLU A 92 -6.70 15.53 25.38
N THR A 93 -7.29 15.47 24.18
CA THR A 93 -7.47 14.22 23.42
C THR A 93 -6.13 13.59 23.06
N ARG A 94 -5.15 14.39 22.64
CA ARG A 94 -3.79 13.94 22.30
C ARG A 94 -3.08 13.29 23.50
N GLN A 95 -3.34 13.74 24.71
CA GLN A 95 -2.80 13.18 25.94
C GLN A 95 -3.64 12.01 26.51
N SER A 96 -4.77 11.69 25.89
CA SER A 96 -5.58 10.54 26.24
C SER A 96 -5.18 9.27 25.46
N LYS A 97 -5.75 8.12 25.81
CA LYS A 97 -5.57 6.84 25.08
C LYS A 97 -6.47 6.70 23.86
N THR A 98 -7.51 7.51 23.78
CA THR A 98 -8.61 7.40 22.80
C THR A 98 -8.14 7.34 21.33
N PRO A 99 -7.14 8.13 20.87
CA PRO A 99 -6.73 8.15 19.47
C PRO A 99 -6.11 6.84 18.95
N ALA A 100 -5.49 6.04 19.83
CA ALA A 100 -4.73 4.86 19.41
C ALA A 100 -5.51 3.92 18.47
N LYS A 101 -6.73 3.55 18.84
CA LYS A 101 -7.59 2.65 18.04
C LYS A 101 -7.94 3.22 16.66
N TYR A 102 -8.12 4.53 16.56
CA TYR A 102 -8.44 5.19 15.29
C TYR A 102 -7.20 5.32 14.39
N ILE A 103 -6.04 5.60 14.98
CA ILE A 103 -4.76 5.63 14.25
C ILE A 103 -4.47 4.24 13.69
N GLN A 104 -4.63 3.18 14.47
CA GLN A 104 -4.47 1.81 14.01
C GLN A 104 -5.42 1.49 12.84
N LYS A 105 -6.69 1.88 12.95
CA LYS A 105 -7.70 1.64 11.91
C LYS A 105 -7.38 2.38 10.62
N LEU A 106 -6.88 3.61 10.70
CA LEU A 106 -6.65 4.49 9.55
C LEU A 106 -5.20 4.48 9.05
N MET A 107 -4.29 3.71 9.67
CA MET A 107 -2.85 3.78 9.38
C MET A 107 -2.49 3.59 7.91
N TYR A 108 -3.26 2.81 7.15
CA TYR A 108 -3.01 2.59 5.73
C TYR A 108 -3.46 3.74 4.83
N ASN A 109 -4.27 4.67 5.35
CA ASN A 109 -4.73 5.88 4.65
C ASN A 109 -3.85 7.10 4.95
N LEU A 110 -2.93 7.00 5.94
CA LEU A 110 -2.05 8.08 6.35
C LEU A 110 -0.77 8.10 5.52
N ASP A 111 -0.31 9.27 5.12
CA ASP A 111 1.02 9.42 4.52
C ASP A 111 2.13 9.39 5.59
N TYR A 112 3.40 9.49 5.14
CA TYR A 112 4.54 9.45 6.05
C TYR A 112 4.53 10.58 7.09
N ASP A 113 4.26 11.82 6.68
CA ASP A 113 4.32 12.98 7.58
C ASP A 113 3.17 12.95 8.58
N GLN A 114 1.99 12.53 8.15
CA GLN A 114 0.83 12.29 9.01
C GLN A 114 1.12 11.18 10.03
N MET A 115 1.65 10.05 9.59
CA MET A 115 2.05 8.95 10.47
C MET A 115 3.12 9.40 11.48
N LYS A 116 4.11 10.16 11.04
CA LYS A 116 5.18 10.70 11.91
C LYS A 116 4.61 11.60 12.99
N LYS A 117 3.67 12.50 12.62
CA LYS A 117 2.98 13.39 13.57
C LYS A 117 2.15 12.62 14.60
N LEU A 118 1.47 11.55 14.18
CA LEU A 118 0.61 10.73 15.04
C LEU A 118 1.38 9.70 15.88
N CYS A 119 2.55 9.28 15.46
CA CYS A 119 3.44 8.40 16.24
C CYS A 119 4.45 9.18 17.07
N ASP A 120 4.08 10.37 17.55
CA ASP A 120 4.93 11.20 18.43
C ASP A 120 5.02 10.57 19.84
N PRO A 121 6.25 10.29 20.35
CA PRO A 121 6.46 9.70 21.67
C PRO A 121 5.92 10.52 22.86
N THR A 122 5.63 11.80 22.65
CA THR A 122 5.13 12.71 23.71
C THR A 122 3.63 12.60 23.93
N THR A 123 2.93 11.83 23.10
CA THR A 123 1.46 11.65 23.17
C THR A 123 1.06 10.61 24.22
N GLY A 124 -0.09 10.81 24.86
CA GLY A 124 -0.60 9.88 25.89
C GLY A 124 -0.96 8.49 25.37
N TYR A 125 -1.19 8.35 24.07
CA TYR A 125 -1.53 7.07 23.42
C TYR A 125 -0.33 6.32 22.83
N TYR A 126 0.88 6.91 22.79
CA TYR A 126 2.04 6.31 22.08
C TYR A 126 2.38 4.88 22.53
N ASN A 127 2.20 4.59 23.83
CA ASN A 127 2.52 3.28 24.40
C ASN A 127 1.33 2.30 24.44
N GLU A 128 0.18 2.67 23.88
CA GLU A 128 -0.95 1.75 23.82
C GLU A 128 -0.67 0.61 22.81
N PRO A 129 -1.19 -0.60 23.06
CA PRO A 129 -0.96 -1.77 22.19
C PRO A 129 -1.35 -1.54 20.72
N GLU A 130 -2.38 -0.74 20.47
CA GLU A 130 -2.87 -0.39 19.13
C GLU A 130 -1.84 0.39 18.32
N MET A 131 -0.88 1.04 18.97
CA MET A 131 0.19 1.80 18.31
C MET A 131 1.35 0.94 17.83
N GLU A 132 1.39 -0.36 18.15
CA GLU A 132 2.49 -1.23 17.72
C GLU A 132 2.57 -1.33 16.18
N GLN A 133 1.44 -1.58 15.53
CA GLN A 133 1.40 -1.67 14.06
C GLN A 133 1.63 -0.33 13.36
N PRO A 134 1.01 0.80 13.76
CA PRO A 134 1.35 2.12 13.25
C PRO A 134 2.84 2.46 13.35
N LYS A 135 3.49 2.17 14.47
CA LYS A 135 4.95 2.41 14.62
C LYS A 135 5.79 1.54 13.69
N LYS A 136 5.44 0.26 13.51
CA LYS A 136 6.11 -0.63 12.55
C LYS A 136 5.95 -0.13 11.12
N LEU A 137 4.75 0.29 10.75
CA LEU A 137 4.48 0.88 9.44
C LEU A 137 5.29 2.16 9.22
N LEU A 138 5.29 3.08 10.18
CA LEU A 138 6.10 4.30 10.10
C LEU A 138 7.59 3.98 9.88
N ALA A 139 8.13 3.01 10.63
CA ALA A 139 9.52 2.58 10.45
C ALA A 139 9.79 2.03 9.04
N GLY A 140 8.85 1.29 8.46
CA GLY A 140 8.94 0.82 7.06
C GLY A 140 8.88 1.97 6.06
N LEU A 141 7.96 2.92 6.26
CA LEU A 141 7.87 4.12 5.42
C LEU A 141 9.13 4.98 5.49
N GLU A 142 9.75 5.10 6.68
CA GLU A 142 11.03 5.81 6.83
C GLU A 142 12.14 5.14 6.03
N ARG A 143 12.24 3.81 6.12
CA ARG A 143 13.28 3.03 5.39
C ARG A 143 13.18 3.16 3.88
N ARG A 144 11.97 3.38 3.33
CA ARG A 144 11.78 3.48 1.86
C ARG A 144 11.89 4.90 1.30
N ARG A 145 12.19 5.91 2.13
CA ARG A 145 12.27 7.30 1.66
C ARG A 145 13.45 7.51 0.72
N PRO A 146 13.30 8.40 -0.29
CA PRO A 146 14.44 8.86 -1.08
C PRO A 146 15.58 9.36 -0.19
N GLY A 147 16.79 8.95 -0.53
CA GLY A 147 18.00 9.23 0.25
C GLY A 147 18.41 8.12 1.22
N GLN A 148 17.52 7.18 1.58
CA GLN A 148 17.86 6.01 2.39
C GLN A 148 18.54 4.93 1.54
N MET A 149 19.37 4.10 2.17
CA MET A 149 19.90 2.90 1.54
C MET A 149 18.83 1.81 1.45
N PHE A 150 18.94 0.93 0.46
CA PHE A 150 18.07 -0.24 0.39
C PHE A 150 18.19 -1.10 1.64
N HIS A 151 17.14 -1.83 1.94
CA HIS A 151 17.14 -2.82 3.01
C HIS A 151 17.07 -4.23 2.43
N GLU A 152 17.83 -5.15 3.03
CA GLU A 152 17.95 -6.52 2.54
C GLU A 152 16.62 -7.27 2.59
N LEU A 153 16.38 -8.04 1.53
CA LEU A 153 15.33 -9.07 1.47
C LEU A 153 16.00 -10.38 1.08
N THR A 154 15.73 -11.44 1.84
CA THR A 154 16.15 -12.81 1.51
C THR A 154 14.89 -13.65 1.25
N MET A 155 14.75 -14.14 0.04
CA MET A 155 13.56 -14.88 -0.43
C MET A 155 13.99 -15.99 -1.39
N LYS A 156 13.03 -16.67 -2.00
CA LYS A 156 13.31 -17.68 -3.03
C LYS A 156 13.04 -17.13 -4.43
N ASP A 157 13.86 -17.54 -5.39
CA ASP A 157 13.58 -17.34 -6.81
C ASP A 157 12.52 -18.33 -7.34
N LEU A 158 12.19 -18.23 -8.63
CA LEU A 158 11.22 -19.12 -9.30
C LEU A 158 11.62 -20.61 -9.27
N ASN A 159 12.90 -20.91 -9.04
CA ASN A 159 13.43 -22.27 -8.96
C ASN A 159 13.56 -22.78 -7.51
N GLY A 160 13.14 -21.97 -6.52
CA GLY A 160 13.22 -22.30 -5.10
C GLY A 160 14.59 -22.09 -4.49
N LYS A 161 15.55 -21.45 -5.19
CA LYS A 161 16.87 -21.09 -4.68
C LYS A 161 16.77 -19.84 -3.82
N ASP A 162 17.48 -19.81 -2.71
CA ASP A 162 17.62 -18.62 -1.87
C ASP A 162 18.40 -17.53 -2.63
N VAL A 163 17.82 -16.34 -2.68
CA VAL A 163 18.39 -15.13 -3.30
C VAL A 163 18.23 -13.94 -2.37
N LYS A 164 19.14 -12.99 -2.50
CA LYS A 164 19.14 -11.74 -1.72
C LYS A 164 18.98 -10.56 -2.66
N LEU A 165 18.34 -9.51 -2.17
CA LEU A 165 18.23 -8.27 -2.94
C LEU A 165 19.62 -7.69 -3.25
N SER A 166 20.58 -7.84 -2.34
CA SER A 166 22.01 -7.47 -2.53
C SER A 166 22.72 -8.27 -3.63
N ASP A 167 22.16 -9.35 -4.13
CA ASP A 167 22.70 -10.05 -5.30
C ASP A 167 22.59 -9.19 -6.57
N TYR A 168 21.67 -8.23 -6.59
CA TYR A 168 21.34 -7.36 -7.73
C TYR A 168 21.69 -5.90 -7.48
N VAL A 169 21.58 -5.42 -6.24
CA VAL A 169 21.79 -4.02 -5.84
C VAL A 169 23.27 -3.74 -5.57
N GLY A 170 23.73 -2.50 -5.83
CA GLY A 170 25.12 -2.09 -5.58
C GLY A 170 26.14 -2.71 -6.55
N LYS A 171 25.70 -3.11 -7.75
CA LYS A 171 26.54 -3.70 -8.82
C LYS A 171 26.79 -2.72 -9.98
N GLY A 172 26.68 -1.42 -9.72
CA GLY A 172 26.88 -0.38 -10.73
C GLY A 172 25.69 -0.14 -11.66
N LYS A 173 24.54 -0.75 -11.37
CA LYS A 173 23.27 -0.56 -12.08
C LYS A 173 22.27 0.19 -11.22
N TYR A 174 21.33 0.92 -11.85
CA TYR A 174 20.09 1.31 -11.22
C TYR A 174 19.19 0.08 -11.08
N VAL A 175 18.48 -0.04 -9.96
CA VAL A 175 17.61 -1.20 -9.70
C VAL A 175 16.21 -0.72 -9.35
N LEU A 176 15.23 -1.12 -10.16
CA LEU A 176 13.81 -0.97 -9.80
C LEU A 176 13.38 -2.22 -9.02
N VAL A 177 13.09 -2.06 -7.74
CA VAL A 177 12.46 -3.11 -6.93
C VAL A 177 10.95 -2.94 -7.05
N ASP A 178 10.30 -3.86 -7.75
CA ASP A 178 8.87 -3.80 -8.08
C ASP A 178 8.06 -4.78 -7.22
N PHE A 179 7.17 -4.24 -6.38
CA PHE A 179 6.28 -5.02 -5.49
C PHE A 179 4.95 -5.27 -6.19
N TRP A 180 4.64 -6.53 -6.44
CA TRP A 180 3.51 -6.92 -7.27
C TRP A 180 2.91 -8.27 -6.84
N ALA A 181 1.83 -8.73 -7.48
CA ALA A 181 1.31 -10.09 -7.37
C ALA A 181 0.55 -10.51 -8.63
N SER A 182 0.45 -11.82 -8.86
CA SER A 182 -0.29 -12.38 -10.02
C SER A 182 -1.79 -12.08 -9.98
N TRP A 183 -2.36 -12.01 -8.79
CA TRP A 183 -3.77 -11.68 -8.54
C TRP A 183 -4.08 -10.18 -8.53
N CYS A 184 -3.07 -9.32 -8.54
CA CYS A 184 -3.21 -7.87 -8.50
C CYS A 184 -3.58 -7.33 -9.89
N GLY A 185 -4.84 -6.97 -10.08
CA GLY A 185 -5.33 -6.39 -11.34
C GLY A 185 -4.59 -5.12 -11.77
N PRO A 186 -4.45 -4.10 -10.89
CA PRO A 186 -3.69 -2.89 -11.19
C PRO A 186 -2.21 -3.15 -11.53
N CYS A 187 -1.56 -4.13 -10.85
CA CYS A 187 -0.18 -4.51 -11.18
C CYS A 187 -0.06 -5.03 -12.62
N ARG A 188 -1.02 -5.85 -13.04
CA ARG A 188 -1.06 -6.39 -14.41
C ARG A 188 -1.30 -5.31 -15.46
N GLN A 189 -2.05 -4.25 -15.11
CA GLN A 189 -2.26 -3.08 -15.98
C GLN A 189 -1.00 -2.21 -16.08
N GLU A 190 -0.22 -2.11 -15.01
CA GLU A 190 1.05 -1.37 -14.97
C GLU A 190 2.18 -2.12 -15.69
N MET A 191 2.15 -3.45 -15.73
CA MET A 191 3.24 -4.28 -16.24
C MET A 191 3.73 -3.94 -17.66
N PRO A 192 2.89 -3.53 -18.63
CA PRO A 192 3.37 -3.08 -19.95
C PRO A 192 4.35 -1.91 -19.87
N HIS A 193 4.18 -0.97 -18.92
CA HIS A 193 5.11 0.14 -18.70
C HIS A 193 6.44 -0.34 -18.12
N VAL A 194 6.38 -1.27 -17.15
CA VAL A 194 7.58 -1.88 -16.53
C VAL A 194 8.38 -2.67 -17.58
N VAL A 195 7.72 -3.47 -18.41
CA VAL A 195 8.33 -4.22 -19.52
C VAL A 195 8.97 -3.27 -20.54
N ALA A 196 8.28 -2.18 -20.89
CA ALA A 196 8.81 -1.16 -21.80
C ALA A 196 10.06 -0.49 -21.23
N ALA A 197 10.05 -0.13 -19.94
CA ALA A 197 11.21 0.44 -19.25
C ALA A 197 12.39 -0.54 -19.25
N TYR A 198 12.16 -1.81 -18.94
CA TYR A 198 13.23 -2.81 -18.96
C TYR A 198 13.85 -2.96 -20.35
N LYS A 199 13.02 -3.14 -21.38
CA LYS A 199 13.51 -3.24 -22.78
C LYS A 199 14.32 -2.05 -23.24
N GLN A 200 13.92 -0.83 -22.83
CA GLN A 200 14.57 0.41 -23.23
C GLN A 200 15.88 0.68 -22.50
N TYR A 201 16.01 0.25 -21.24
CA TYR A 201 17.09 0.69 -20.36
C TYR A 201 17.97 -0.42 -19.79
N LYS A 202 17.67 -1.74 -19.98
CA LYS A 202 18.50 -2.84 -19.47
C LYS A 202 19.96 -2.75 -19.94
N ASP A 203 20.16 -2.44 -21.21
CA ASP A 203 21.49 -2.31 -21.81
C ASP A 203 22.18 -0.96 -21.47
N LYS A 204 21.43 -0.05 -20.84
CA LYS A 204 21.93 1.26 -20.35
C LYS A 204 22.19 1.27 -18.84
N GLY A 205 22.04 0.12 -18.19
CA GLY A 205 22.34 -0.02 -16.77
C GLY A 205 21.13 -0.06 -15.85
N LEU A 206 19.92 -0.38 -16.34
CA LEU A 206 18.76 -0.72 -15.51
C LEU A 206 18.75 -2.22 -15.22
N GLU A 207 18.50 -2.59 -13.98
CA GLU A 207 18.03 -3.90 -13.58
C GLU A 207 16.65 -3.74 -12.94
N ILE A 208 15.83 -4.77 -12.98
CA ILE A 208 14.58 -4.86 -12.22
C ILE A 208 14.62 -6.10 -11.34
N VAL A 209 14.06 -6.02 -10.15
CA VAL A 209 13.82 -7.17 -9.27
C VAL A 209 12.35 -7.18 -8.88
N GLY A 210 11.60 -8.18 -9.33
CA GLY A 210 10.21 -8.36 -8.95
C GLY A 210 10.12 -9.04 -7.59
N VAL A 211 9.44 -8.41 -6.63
CA VAL A 211 9.14 -8.97 -5.31
C VAL A 211 7.66 -9.30 -5.26
N SER A 212 7.34 -10.61 -5.31
CA SER A 212 5.95 -11.05 -5.41
C SER A 212 5.29 -11.24 -4.06
N PHE A 213 4.06 -10.73 -3.95
CA PHE A 213 3.12 -10.92 -2.84
C PHE A 213 2.14 -12.09 -3.10
N ASP A 214 2.55 -13.04 -3.91
CA ASP A 214 1.79 -14.27 -4.11
C ASP A 214 1.92 -15.22 -2.89
N ASN A 215 0.94 -16.10 -2.76
CA ASN A 215 0.97 -17.23 -1.80
C ASN A 215 1.00 -18.60 -2.50
N ARG A 216 1.08 -18.61 -3.84
CA ARG A 216 1.13 -19.82 -4.68
C ARG A 216 2.21 -19.68 -5.75
N GLN A 217 3.14 -20.63 -5.75
CA GLN A 217 4.26 -20.69 -6.67
C GLN A 217 3.82 -20.80 -8.16
N ASP A 218 2.81 -21.62 -8.42
CA ASP A 218 2.31 -21.87 -9.78
C ASP A 218 1.65 -20.63 -10.40
N ALA A 219 0.85 -19.90 -9.61
CA ALA A 219 0.21 -18.66 -10.03
C ALA A 219 1.25 -17.55 -10.32
N TRP A 220 2.25 -17.39 -9.41
CA TRP A 220 3.35 -16.48 -9.59
C TRP A 220 4.17 -16.78 -10.86
N ALA A 221 4.67 -18.02 -11.00
CA ALA A 221 5.47 -18.42 -12.15
C ALA A 221 4.70 -18.29 -13.47
N GLY A 222 3.41 -18.67 -13.47
CA GLY A 222 2.54 -18.51 -14.63
C GLY A 222 2.35 -17.05 -15.03
N ALA A 223 2.17 -16.14 -14.06
CA ALA A 223 2.02 -14.72 -14.33
C ALA A 223 3.31 -14.08 -14.85
N VAL A 224 4.47 -14.41 -14.28
CA VAL A 224 5.78 -13.95 -14.77
C VAL A 224 5.96 -14.27 -16.24
N LYS A 225 5.67 -15.53 -16.64
CA LYS A 225 5.75 -15.95 -18.03
C LYS A 225 4.76 -15.22 -18.94
N ASN A 226 3.49 -15.12 -18.51
CA ASN A 226 2.41 -14.55 -19.31
C ASN A 226 2.54 -13.03 -19.51
N LEU A 227 3.17 -12.33 -18.54
CA LEU A 227 3.39 -10.88 -18.58
C LEU A 227 4.74 -10.52 -19.22
N GLY A 228 5.56 -11.50 -19.62
CA GLY A 228 6.85 -11.27 -20.28
C GLY A 228 7.89 -10.60 -19.38
N MET A 229 7.90 -10.95 -18.10
CA MET A 229 8.85 -10.42 -17.12
C MET A 229 10.19 -11.17 -17.24
N GLU A 230 11.18 -10.56 -17.89
CA GLU A 230 12.49 -11.18 -18.18
C GLU A 230 13.54 -10.95 -17.07
N TRP A 231 13.20 -10.25 -16.01
CA TRP A 231 14.09 -9.88 -14.92
C TRP A 231 13.96 -10.81 -13.71
N PRO A 232 14.95 -10.79 -12.79
CA PRO A 232 14.92 -11.57 -11.55
C PRO A 232 13.64 -11.40 -10.75
N GLN A 233 13.18 -12.50 -10.18
CA GLN A 233 11.97 -12.55 -9.37
C GLN A 233 12.28 -13.20 -8.03
N MET A 234 11.67 -12.70 -6.94
CA MET A 234 11.77 -13.29 -5.62
C MET A 234 10.45 -13.23 -4.86
N SER A 235 10.20 -14.20 -4.00
CA SER A 235 9.02 -14.26 -3.13
C SER A 235 9.28 -15.14 -1.91
N ASP A 236 8.62 -14.85 -0.79
CA ASP A 236 8.53 -15.74 0.37
C ASP A 236 7.18 -16.50 0.42
N LEU A 237 6.31 -16.27 -0.57
CA LEU A 237 4.99 -16.87 -0.74
C LEU A 237 4.04 -16.66 0.45
N LYS A 238 4.16 -15.54 1.15
CA LYS A 238 3.37 -15.23 2.35
C LYS A 238 2.25 -14.21 2.11
N GLY A 239 1.95 -13.87 0.87
CA GLY A 239 0.93 -12.86 0.55
C GLY A 239 1.25 -11.53 1.23
N TRP A 240 0.27 -10.92 1.90
CA TRP A 240 0.47 -9.67 2.64
C TRP A 240 1.36 -9.80 3.88
N GLN A 241 1.69 -11.02 4.33
CA GLN A 241 2.70 -11.27 5.37
C GLN A 241 4.12 -11.36 4.80
N CYS A 242 4.30 -11.02 3.53
CA CYS A 242 5.61 -10.91 2.88
C CYS A 242 6.52 -9.97 3.67
N ALA A 243 7.78 -10.36 3.87
CA ALA A 243 8.76 -9.55 4.59
C ALA A 243 8.90 -8.13 4.02
N ALA A 244 8.67 -7.94 2.72
CA ALA A 244 8.71 -6.63 2.08
C ALA A 244 7.64 -5.66 2.62
N SER A 245 6.49 -6.16 3.12
CA SER A 245 5.44 -5.32 3.73
C SER A 245 5.98 -4.55 4.93
N GLU A 246 6.69 -5.23 5.83
CA GLU A 246 7.26 -4.61 7.02
C GLU A 246 8.54 -3.84 6.71
N VAL A 247 9.45 -4.44 5.91
CA VAL A 247 10.76 -3.85 5.62
C VAL A 247 10.63 -2.54 4.86
N TYR A 248 9.76 -2.47 3.84
CA TYR A 248 9.57 -1.31 3.00
C TYR A 248 8.26 -0.55 3.26
N GLY A 249 7.47 -0.93 4.25
CA GLY A 249 6.18 -0.31 4.54
C GLY A 249 5.22 -0.37 3.35
N VAL A 250 5.23 -1.48 2.57
CA VAL A 250 4.36 -1.65 1.42
C VAL A 250 2.93 -1.88 1.90
N ARG A 251 2.04 -0.93 1.60
CA ARG A 251 0.63 -0.91 2.04
C ARG A 251 -0.34 -1.36 0.95
N SER A 252 0.07 -1.17 -0.28
CA SER A 252 -0.71 -1.53 -1.47
C SER A 252 0.24 -1.88 -2.60
N ILE A 253 -0.24 -2.67 -3.55
CA ILE A 253 0.46 -2.99 -4.79
C ILE A 253 -0.41 -2.58 -6.00
N PRO A 254 0.20 -2.15 -7.09
CA PRO A 254 1.63 -2.07 -7.35
C PRO A 254 2.32 -1.03 -6.47
N SER A 255 3.59 -1.23 -6.14
CA SER A 255 4.47 -0.28 -5.45
C SER A 255 5.90 -0.55 -5.91
N ASN A 256 6.79 0.44 -5.86
CA ASN A 256 8.18 0.23 -6.21
C ASN A 256 9.11 1.23 -5.52
N VAL A 257 10.40 0.90 -5.53
CA VAL A 257 11.48 1.82 -5.20
C VAL A 257 12.53 1.75 -6.30
N LEU A 258 13.01 2.90 -6.75
CA LEU A 258 14.15 3.00 -7.67
C LEU A 258 15.42 3.28 -6.87
N LEU A 259 16.41 2.43 -7.05
CA LEU A 259 17.72 2.51 -6.41
C LEU A 259 18.77 3.00 -7.40
N ASP A 260 19.69 3.84 -6.94
CA ASP A 260 20.87 4.22 -7.71
C ASP A 260 21.92 3.08 -7.75
N ARG A 261 23.07 3.38 -8.35
CA ARG A 261 24.15 2.41 -8.55
C ARG A 261 24.79 1.91 -7.26
N GLU A 262 24.69 2.69 -6.20
CA GLU A 262 25.20 2.39 -4.86
C GLU A 262 24.13 1.72 -3.96
N GLY A 263 22.87 1.70 -4.39
CA GLY A 263 21.72 1.13 -3.66
C GLY A 263 20.97 2.13 -2.79
N LYS A 264 21.14 3.43 -3.04
CA LYS A 264 20.35 4.47 -2.39
C LYS A 264 19.03 4.65 -3.13
N ILE A 265 17.95 4.79 -2.41
CA ILE A 265 16.61 5.05 -2.97
C ILE A 265 16.58 6.48 -3.54
N VAL A 266 16.25 6.61 -4.82
CA VAL A 266 16.13 7.90 -5.51
C VAL A 266 14.69 8.27 -5.84
N ALA A 267 13.82 7.29 -6.00
CA ALA A 267 12.38 7.51 -6.23
C ALA A 267 11.56 6.34 -5.71
N VAL A 268 10.27 6.58 -5.49
CA VAL A 268 9.30 5.58 -5.01
C VAL A 268 7.97 5.71 -5.76
N ASP A 269 7.23 4.62 -5.84
CA ASP A 269 5.87 4.56 -6.37
C ASP A 269 5.69 5.16 -7.77
N LEU A 270 6.68 4.93 -8.64
CA LEU A 270 6.65 5.34 -10.04
C LEU A 270 5.58 4.56 -10.84
N ARG A 271 4.83 5.24 -11.73
CA ARG A 271 3.72 4.66 -12.51
C ARG A 271 3.67 5.20 -13.93
N GLY A 272 3.20 4.35 -14.86
CA GLY A 272 2.88 4.74 -16.22
C GLY A 272 4.02 5.45 -16.93
N GLU A 273 3.72 6.56 -17.58
CA GLU A 273 4.72 7.36 -18.30
C GLU A 273 5.75 7.98 -17.36
N ASN A 274 5.37 8.32 -16.12
CA ASN A 274 6.30 8.87 -15.13
C ASN A 274 7.41 7.87 -14.76
N LEU A 275 7.12 6.56 -14.74
CA LEU A 275 8.14 5.52 -14.53
C LEU A 275 9.23 5.61 -15.62
N LEU A 276 8.83 5.67 -16.88
CA LEU A 276 9.74 5.77 -18.02
C LEU A 276 10.55 7.08 -18.01
N GLN A 277 9.87 8.20 -17.69
CA GLN A 277 10.50 9.51 -17.61
C GLN A 277 11.59 9.55 -16.54
N VAL A 278 11.24 9.17 -15.29
CA VAL A 278 12.19 9.24 -14.17
C VAL A 278 13.37 8.30 -14.38
N ILE A 279 13.15 7.06 -14.83
CA ILE A 279 14.24 6.14 -15.17
C ILE A 279 15.13 6.74 -16.27
N GLY A 280 14.53 7.34 -17.30
CA GLY A 280 15.26 7.97 -18.39
C GLY A 280 16.10 9.19 -17.95
N GLU A 281 15.66 9.95 -16.96
CA GLU A 281 16.42 11.07 -16.39
C GLU A 281 17.69 10.59 -15.67
N HIS A 282 17.63 9.44 -15.00
CA HIS A 282 18.78 8.85 -14.30
C HIS A 282 19.73 8.06 -15.19
N LEU A 283 19.28 7.55 -16.34
CA LEU A 283 20.04 6.69 -17.24
C LEU A 283 20.45 7.37 -18.58
N LYS A 284 20.51 8.68 -18.57
CA LYS A 284 21.01 9.46 -19.73
C LYS A 284 22.48 9.20 -20.01
#